data_77b216c8cdefb4f8e675eb762af1325b
#
_entry.id   77b216c8cdefb4f8e675eb762af1325b
#
_cell.length_a   1.000
_cell.length_b   1.000
_cell.length_c   1.000
_cell.angle_alpha   90.00
_cell.angle_beta   90.00
_cell.angle_gamma   90.00
#
_symmetry.space_group_name_H-M   'P 1'
#
loop_
_entity.id
_entity.type
_entity.pdbx_description
1 polymer ?
#
loop_
_entity_poly.entity_id
_entity_poly.type
_entity_poly.pdbx_seq_one_letter_code
_entity_poly.pdbx_strand_id
1 'polypeptide(L)'
;MKQTKTKLLCLLLAALMLLSCLTACGKDKAKDSNLIKLGDYELLYKGACIMEDSDGNDAIVLTLDFTNNGKDNASYLWSVDETVMQNGVELEVATVFTDYDTFETVIDGQFTDVAPGTTLEVQTAYVLRDPTGTVEATFEQIFGKKSGKITVDPSTLS
;
A
#
# COMPACT_ATOMS: atom_id res chain seq x y z
N MET A 1 -0.48 -65.27 21.56
CA MET A 1 -1.45 -64.42 20.86
C MET A 1 -1.59 -62.96 21.38
N LYS A 2 -0.97 -62.56 22.51
CA LYS A 2 -1.06 -61.17 23.04
C LYS A 2 -0.07 -60.20 22.41
N GLN A 3 1.12 -60.62 21.98
CA GLN A 3 2.14 -59.71 21.43
C GLN A 3 1.84 -59.16 20.03
N THR A 4 1.09 -59.90 19.22
CA THR A 4 0.76 -59.47 17.84
C THR A 4 -0.25 -58.33 17.81
N LYS A 5 -1.18 -58.33 18.78
CA LYS A 5 -2.22 -57.30 18.90
C LYS A 5 -1.62 -55.97 19.37
N THR A 6 -0.62 -55.99 20.23
CA THR A 6 0.06 -54.78 20.72
C THR A 6 0.93 -54.13 19.64
N LYS A 7 1.60 -54.94 18.80
CA LYS A 7 2.42 -54.45 17.70
C LYS A 7 1.54 -53.82 16.59
N LEU A 8 0.36 -54.41 16.32
CA LEU A 8 -0.60 -53.90 15.35
C LEU A 8 -1.24 -52.57 15.83
N LEU A 9 -1.52 -52.47 17.14
CA LEU A 9 -2.06 -51.25 17.74
C LEU A 9 -1.04 -50.10 17.73
N CYS A 10 0.24 -50.37 17.99
CA CYS A 10 1.32 -49.38 17.90
C CYS A 10 1.56 -48.89 16.44
N LEU A 11 1.44 -49.81 15.46
CA LEU A 11 1.55 -49.46 14.03
C LEU A 11 0.39 -48.59 13.55
N LEU A 12 -0.84 -48.86 14.03
CA LEU A 12 -2.01 -48.04 13.73
C LEU A 12 -1.95 -46.65 14.36
N LEU A 13 -1.43 -46.54 15.61
CA LEU A 13 -1.23 -45.24 16.27
C LEU A 13 -0.11 -44.42 15.61
N ALA A 14 0.97 -45.05 15.13
CA ALA A 14 2.02 -44.36 14.39
C ALA A 14 1.55 -43.87 13.02
N ALA A 15 0.68 -44.64 12.33
CA ALA A 15 0.08 -44.21 11.07
C ALA A 15 -0.90 -43.04 11.23
N LEU A 16 -1.63 -42.97 12.37
CA LEU A 16 -2.53 -41.84 12.66
C LEU A 16 -1.79 -40.53 12.95
N MET A 17 -0.58 -40.61 13.56
CA MET A 17 0.24 -39.43 13.82
C MET A 17 0.94 -38.88 12.56
N LEU A 18 1.15 -39.71 11.53
CA LEU A 18 1.73 -39.27 10.26
C LEU A 18 0.72 -38.57 9.33
N LEU A 19 -0.59 -38.76 9.57
CA LEU A 19 -1.65 -38.10 8.78
C LEU A 19 -1.99 -36.70 9.29
N SER A 20 -1.54 -36.31 10.47
CA SER A 20 -1.81 -34.97 11.05
C SER A 20 -0.80 -33.90 10.63
N CYS A 21 0.24 -34.22 9.86
CA CYS A 21 1.25 -33.26 9.41
C CYS A 21 1.00 -32.71 8.00
N LEU A 22 -0.11 -33.05 7.34
CA LEU A 22 -0.40 -32.59 5.97
C LEU A 22 -1.44 -31.48 5.88
N THR A 23 -1.85 -30.87 7.01
CA THR A 23 -2.80 -29.75 7.00
C THR A 23 -2.17 -28.45 7.51
N ALA A 24 -0.88 -28.22 7.29
CA ALA A 24 -0.23 -26.97 7.66
C ALA A 24 0.67 -26.49 6.53
N CYS A 25 0.09 -26.18 5.36
CA CYS A 25 0.71 -25.27 4.38
C CYS A 25 -0.36 -24.69 3.47
N GLY A 26 -1.38 -24.10 4.04
CA GLY A 26 -2.10 -22.99 3.49
C GLY A 26 -1.57 -21.73 4.17
N LYS A 27 -0.35 -21.31 3.88
CA LYS A 27 -0.02 -19.90 3.98
C LYS A 27 -0.74 -19.26 2.80
N ASP A 28 -2.00 -18.91 2.99
CA ASP A 28 -2.52 -17.70 2.40
C ASP A 28 -1.50 -16.63 2.82
N LYS A 29 -0.63 -16.23 1.88
CA LYS A 29 0.04 -14.94 2.01
C LYS A 29 -1.11 -13.99 2.23
N ALA A 30 -1.19 -13.40 3.42
CA ALA A 30 -2.02 -12.23 3.65
C ALA A 30 -1.74 -11.37 2.44
N LYS A 31 -2.75 -11.18 1.59
CA LYS A 31 -2.65 -10.30 0.42
C LYS A 31 -2.29 -8.98 1.06
N ASP A 32 -1.08 -8.48 0.81
CA ASP A 32 -0.63 -7.23 1.39
C ASP A 32 -1.67 -6.22 0.95
N SER A 33 -2.58 -5.85 1.85
CA SER A 33 -3.71 -4.96 1.54
C SER A 33 -3.21 -3.59 1.09
N ASN A 34 -1.92 -3.33 1.32
CA ASN A 34 -1.22 -2.10 1.02
C ASN A 34 -0.51 -2.11 -0.35
N LEU A 35 -0.44 -3.27 -1.03
CA LEU A 35 0.20 -3.38 -2.34
C LEU A 35 -0.83 -3.29 -3.47
N ILE A 36 -0.71 -2.27 -4.30
CA ILE A 36 -1.54 -2.01 -5.47
C ILE A 36 -0.73 -2.29 -6.73
N LYS A 37 -1.30 -3.08 -7.65
CA LYS A 37 -0.66 -3.45 -8.92
C LYS A 37 -1.36 -2.74 -10.08
N LEU A 38 -0.64 -1.82 -10.72
CA LEU A 38 -1.11 -0.98 -11.81
C LEU A 38 -0.40 -1.32 -13.13
N GLY A 39 -0.57 -2.55 -13.63
CA GLY A 39 0.07 -3.00 -14.87
C GLY A 39 1.59 -3.07 -14.73
N ASP A 40 2.30 -2.13 -15.36
CA ASP A 40 3.76 -2.03 -15.30
C ASP A 40 4.26 -1.35 -14.02
N TYR A 41 3.37 -0.89 -13.15
CA TYR A 41 3.72 -0.21 -11.91
C TYR A 41 3.17 -0.92 -10.69
N GLU A 42 3.85 -0.78 -9.58
CA GLU A 42 3.37 -1.22 -8.26
C GLU A 42 3.48 -0.06 -7.26
N LEU A 43 2.46 0.10 -6.45
CA LEU A 43 2.44 1.04 -5.33
C LEU A 43 2.34 0.25 -4.02
N LEU A 44 3.28 0.45 -3.12
CA LEU A 44 3.17 -0.06 -1.75
C LEU A 44 2.87 1.12 -0.81
N TYR A 45 1.68 1.13 -0.24
CA TYR A 45 1.33 2.13 0.77
C TYR A 45 2.13 1.88 2.05
N LYS A 46 2.88 2.89 2.49
CA LYS A 46 3.77 2.85 3.66
C LYS A 46 3.12 3.45 4.91
N GLY A 47 2.21 4.40 4.71
CA GLY A 47 1.55 5.09 5.81
C GLY A 47 1.11 6.49 5.42
N ALA A 48 0.53 7.19 6.39
CA ALA A 48 0.14 8.59 6.26
C ALA A 48 0.46 9.35 7.53
N CYS A 49 0.56 10.67 7.42
CA CYS A 49 0.63 11.61 8.54
C CYS A 49 -0.19 12.86 8.23
N ILE A 50 -0.43 13.68 9.26
CA ILE A 50 -1.04 15.00 9.12
C ILE A 50 0.07 16.04 9.20
N MET A 51 0.07 16.97 8.25
CA MET A 51 0.99 18.13 8.21
C MET A 51 0.18 19.40 7.92
N GLU A 52 0.73 20.55 8.25
CA GLU A 52 0.16 21.85 7.89
C GLU A 52 0.56 22.19 6.44
N ASP A 53 -0.40 22.63 5.64
CA ASP A 53 -0.14 23.12 4.28
C ASP A 53 0.33 24.59 4.28
N SER A 54 0.62 25.13 3.10
CA SER A 54 1.08 26.52 2.92
C SER A 54 0.05 27.57 3.36
N ASP A 55 -1.22 27.19 3.47
CA ASP A 55 -2.33 28.07 3.85
C ASP A 55 -2.76 27.90 5.31
N GLY A 56 -2.09 27.01 6.06
CA GLY A 56 -2.34 26.72 7.47
C GLY A 56 -3.49 25.74 7.69
N ASN A 57 -3.87 24.94 6.69
CA ASN A 57 -4.86 23.89 6.83
C ASN A 57 -4.18 22.56 7.16
N ASP A 58 -4.93 21.65 7.82
CA ASP A 58 -4.50 20.28 7.98
C ASP A 58 -4.51 19.57 6.60
N ALA A 59 -3.39 18.96 6.25
CA ALA A 59 -3.25 18.13 5.05
C ALA A 59 -2.89 16.70 5.43
N ILE A 60 -3.51 15.73 4.77
CA ILE A 60 -3.07 14.34 4.84
C ILE A 60 -1.97 14.10 3.80
N VAL A 61 -0.82 13.63 4.27
CA VAL A 61 0.30 13.23 3.43
C VAL A 61 0.34 11.71 3.37
N LEU A 62 0.22 11.14 2.15
CA LEU A 62 0.34 9.70 1.91
C LEU A 62 1.76 9.39 1.46
N THR A 63 2.38 8.36 2.02
CA THR A 63 3.71 7.86 1.62
C THR A 63 3.57 6.53 0.90
N LEU A 64 4.14 6.44 -0.31
CA LEU A 64 4.05 5.31 -1.21
C LEU A 64 5.43 4.94 -1.74
N ASP A 65 5.75 3.64 -1.84
CA ASP A 65 6.85 3.18 -2.67
C ASP A 65 6.32 2.95 -4.10
N PHE A 66 6.76 3.76 -5.07
CA PHE A 66 6.46 3.60 -6.49
C PHE A 66 7.54 2.74 -7.14
N THR A 67 7.15 1.58 -7.67
CA THR A 67 8.05 0.66 -8.39
C THR A 67 7.72 0.65 -9.87
N ASN A 68 8.71 0.95 -10.71
CA ASN A 68 8.61 0.85 -12.16
C ASN A 68 9.06 -0.54 -12.63
N ASN A 69 8.11 -1.40 -12.99
CA ASN A 69 8.34 -2.72 -13.59
C ASN A 69 8.24 -2.68 -15.14
N GLY A 70 8.10 -1.49 -15.72
CA GLY A 70 8.04 -1.27 -17.16
C GLY A 70 9.41 -1.43 -17.84
N LYS A 71 9.50 -0.98 -19.09
CA LYS A 71 10.73 -1.09 -19.93
C LYS A 71 11.46 0.22 -20.06
N ASP A 72 10.76 1.34 -19.85
CA ASP A 72 11.26 2.70 -20.02
C ASP A 72 11.23 3.42 -18.67
N ASN A 73 11.97 4.53 -18.56
CA ASN A 73 11.87 5.41 -17.39
C ASN A 73 10.44 5.94 -17.24
N ALA A 74 9.99 6.06 -16.02
CA ALA A 74 8.66 6.56 -15.69
C ALA A 74 8.68 7.35 -14.39
N SER A 75 7.89 8.41 -14.29
CA SER A 75 7.66 9.10 -13.03
C SER A 75 6.25 8.80 -12.50
N TYR A 76 6.07 8.94 -11.19
CA TYR A 76 4.77 8.72 -10.56
C TYR A 76 3.68 9.59 -11.22
N LEU A 77 3.95 10.88 -11.35
CA LEU A 77 3.01 11.88 -11.88
C LEU A 77 2.46 11.53 -13.27
N TRP A 78 3.29 10.94 -14.14
CA TRP A 78 2.88 10.62 -15.51
C TRP A 78 2.43 9.16 -15.69
N SER A 79 2.46 8.37 -14.61
CA SER A 79 2.12 6.95 -14.62
C SER A 79 0.84 6.61 -13.87
N VAL A 80 0.51 7.41 -12.85
CA VAL A 80 -0.59 7.15 -11.91
C VAL A 80 -1.54 8.35 -11.87
N ASP A 81 -2.80 8.08 -12.09
CA ASP A 81 -3.89 9.01 -11.81
C ASP A 81 -4.42 8.70 -10.41
N GLU A 82 -4.40 9.69 -9.52
CA GLU A 82 -4.78 9.56 -8.12
C GLU A 82 -5.96 10.46 -7.80
N THR A 83 -7.03 9.85 -7.30
CA THR A 83 -8.22 10.57 -6.80
C THR A 83 -8.40 10.29 -5.33
N VAL A 84 -8.42 11.32 -4.51
CA VAL A 84 -8.59 11.21 -3.06
C VAL A 84 -9.91 11.83 -2.63
N MET A 85 -10.72 11.03 -1.93
CA MET A 85 -12.08 11.39 -1.54
C MET A 85 -12.22 11.35 -0.02
N GLN A 86 -12.99 12.28 0.53
CA GLN A 86 -13.43 12.25 1.92
C GLN A 86 -14.92 12.58 2.02
N ASN A 87 -15.70 11.71 2.68
CA ASN A 87 -17.15 11.89 2.80
C ASN A 87 -17.86 12.08 1.44
N GLY A 88 -17.35 11.44 0.37
CA GLY A 88 -17.91 11.53 -0.99
C GLY A 88 -17.57 12.81 -1.74
N VAL A 89 -16.62 13.62 -1.24
CA VAL A 89 -16.12 14.83 -1.89
C VAL A 89 -14.63 14.66 -2.17
N GLU A 90 -14.21 14.99 -3.38
CA GLU A 90 -12.80 14.99 -3.76
C GLU A 90 -12.02 16.05 -2.97
N LEU A 91 -10.84 15.68 -2.48
CA LEU A 91 -9.95 16.57 -1.77
C LEU A 91 -9.06 17.33 -2.74
N GLU A 92 -8.78 18.59 -2.41
CA GLU A 92 -7.84 19.43 -3.15
C GLU A 92 -6.40 19.03 -2.81
N VAL A 93 -5.51 19.10 -3.80
CA VAL A 93 -4.07 18.89 -3.58
C VAL A 93 -3.54 19.97 -2.64
N ALA A 94 -2.80 19.56 -1.64
CA ALA A 94 -2.16 20.47 -0.67
C ALA A 94 -0.70 20.74 -1.05
N THR A 95 -0.24 21.97 -0.78
CA THR A 95 1.19 22.32 -0.84
C THR A 95 1.78 22.24 0.57
N VAL A 96 2.57 21.20 0.83
CA VAL A 96 3.25 21.00 2.12
C VAL A 96 4.74 21.15 1.91
N PHE A 97 5.35 22.15 2.57
CA PHE A 97 6.78 22.38 2.48
C PHE A 97 7.55 21.45 3.43
N THR A 98 8.63 20.84 2.93
CA THR A 98 9.62 20.13 3.73
C THR A 98 10.74 21.08 4.15
N ASP A 99 11.02 22.10 3.33
CA ASP A 99 11.99 23.15 3.59
C ASP A 99 11.49 24.48 3.00
N TYR A 100 11.23 25.45 3.86
CA TYR A 100 10.77 26.79 3.45
C TYR A 100 11.86 27.65 2.79
N ASP A 101 13.13 27.39 3.10
CA ASP A 101 14.25 28.16 2.54
C ASP A 101 14.51 27.77 1.08
N THR A 102 14.34 26.49 0.75
CA THR A 102 14.52 25.94 -0.61
C THR A 102 13.21 25.81 -1.37
N PHE A 103 12.06 26.00 -0.71
CA PHE A 103 10.73 25.75 -1.25
C PHE A 103 10.50 24.30 -1.71
N GLU A 104 11.25 23.36 -1.14
CA GLU A 104 11.01 21.94 -1.37
C GLU A 104 9.69 21.50 -0.75
N THR A 105 8.95 20.66 -1.49
CA THR A 105 7.65 20.16 -1.06
C THR A 105 7.64 18.64 -0.97
N VAL A 106 6.70 18.09 -0.22
CA VAL A 106 6.55 16.62 -0.10
C VAL A 106 6.28 15.95 -1.45
N ILE A 107 5.69 16.66 -2.41
CA ILE A 107 5.31 16.09 -3.71
C ILE A 107 6.43 16.12 -4.76
N ASP A 108 7.58 16.71 -4.49
CA ASP A 108 8.66 16.88 -5.48
C ASP A 108 9.18 15.54 -6.03
N GLY A 109 9.17 14.48 -5.22
CA GLY A 109 9.53 13.12 -5.64
C GLY A 109 8.67 12.57 -6.77
N GLN A 110 7.43 13.06 -6.95
CA GLN A 110 6.51 12.58 -7.98
C GLN A 110 7.00 12.88 -9.42
N PHE A 111 7.84 13.92 -9.58
CA PHE A 111 8.38 14.34 -10.87
C PHE A 111 9.65 13.60 -11.28
N THR A 112 10.23 12.82 -10.36
CA THR A 112 11.51 12.14 -10.59
C THR A 112 11.32 10.90 -11.47
N ASP A 113 12.16 10.79 -12.50
CA ASP A 113 12.21 9.61 -13.37
C ASP A 113 12.81 8.40 -12.63
N VAL A 114 12.09 7.29 -12.66
CA VAL A 114 12.45 6.01 -12.05
C VAL A 114 12.78 5.00 -13.16
N ALA A 115 13.98 4.45 -13.13
CA ALA A 115 14.43 3.47 -14.13
C ALA A 115 13.68 2.13 -13.98
N PRO A 116 13.61 1.30 -15.03
CA PRO A 116 13.05 -0.04 -14.96
C PRO A 116 13.65 -0.89 -13.82
N GLY A 117 12.77 -1.56 -13.07
CA GLY A 117 13.14 -2.41 -11.92
C GLY A 117 13.53 -1.63 -10.66
N THR A 118 13.35 -0.32 -10.63
CA THR A 118 13.71 0.54 -9.49
C THR A 118 12.46 1.01 -8.73
N THR A 119 12.62 1.24 -7.43
CA THR A 119 11.59 1.79 -6.53
C THR A 119 12.06 3.14 -6.02
N LEU A 120 11.13 4.11 -5.98
CA LEU A 120 11.30 5.42 -5.37
C LEU A 120 10.17 5.65 -4.36
N GLU A 121 10.50 6.13 -3.18
CA GLU A 121 9.50 6.63 -2.25
C GLU A 121 8.97 7.99 -2.75
N VAL A 122 7.66 8.11 -2.86
CA VAL A 122 6.94 9.33 -3.26
C VAL A 122 5.90 9.67 -2.21
N GLN A 123 5.58 10.95 -2.12
CA GLN A 123 4.52 11.43 -1.25
C GLN A 123 3.49 12.21 -2.05
N THR A 124 2.23 12.14 -1.62
CA THR A 124 1.12 12.92 -2.11
C THR A 124 0.44 13.62 -0.95
N ALA A 125 -0.12 14.80 -1.17
CA ALA A 125 -0.70 15.62 -0.10
C ALA A 125 -2.04 16.22 -0.51
N TYR A 126 -3.03 16.17 0.41
CA TYR A 126 -4.39 16.61 0.16
C TYR A 126 -4.95 17.36 1.38
N VAL A 127 -5.66 18.46 1.13
CA VAL A 127 -6.29 19.27 2.19
C VAL A 127 -7.40 18.47 2.86
N LEU A 128 -7.30 18.21 4.16
CA LEU A 128 -8.35 17.54 4.93
C LEU A 128 -9.54 18.49 5.14
N ARG A 129 -10.75 17.96 4.92
CA ARG A 129 -12.00 18.65 5.20
C ARG A 129 -12.58 18.33 6.58
N ASP A 130 -12.23 17.15 7.10
CA ASP A 130 -12.73 16.61 8.37
C ASP A 130 -11.62 15.74 9.01
N PRO A 131 -11.13 16.11 10.22
CA PRO A 131 -10.05 15.35 10.88
C PRO A 131 -10.47 13.94 11.31
N THR A 132 -11.76 13.61 11.28
CA THR A 132 -12.31 12.32 11.73
C THR A 132 -12.93 11.49 10.60
N GLY A 133 -13.17 12.11 9.44
CA GLY A 133 -13.78 11.45 8.29
C GLY A 133 -12.79 10.56 7.53
N THR A 134 -13.17 9.32 7.24
CA THR A 134 -12.35 8.40 6.47
C THR A 134 -11.96 8.95 5.11
N VAL A 135 -10.69 8.84 4.74
CA VAL A 135 -10.13 9.20 3.44
C VAL A 135 -9.96 7.94 2.59
N GLU A 136 -10.43 7.98 1.35
CA GLU A 136 -10.27 6.92 0.37
C GLU A 136 -9.45 7.44 -0.80
N ALA A 137 -8.27 6.88 -1.05
CA ALA A 137 -7.43 7.18 -2.21
C ALA A 137 -7.54 6.06 -3.24
N THR A 138 -7.90 6.41 -4.45
CA THR A 138 -8.00 5.52 -5.61
C THR A 138 -6.86 5.85 -6.57
N PHE A 139 -6.16 4.83 -7.02
CA PHE A 139 -5.03 4.93 -7.93
C PHE A 139 -5.37 4.18 -9.22
N GLU A 140 -5.15 4.82 -10.36
CA GLU A 140 -5.39 4.24 -11.67
C GLU A 140 -4.14 4.39 -12.54
N GLN A 141 -3.85 3.38 -13.35
CA GLN A 141 -2.78 3.50 -14.35
C GLN A 141 -3.23 4.44 -15.46
N ILE A 142 -2.47 5.51 -15.71
CA ILE A 142 -2.71 6.41 -16.85
C ILE A 142 -2.61 5.60 -18.15
N PHE A 143 -3.62 5.71 -19.00
CA PHE A 143 -3.82 4.92 -20.23
C PHE A 143 -3.93 3.41 -20.02
N GLY A 144 -4.08 2.94 -18.78
CA GLY A 144 -4.29 1.54 -18.41
C GLY A 144 -5.74 1.22 -18.08
N LYS A 145 -5.93 0.01 -17.51
CA LYS A 145 -7.25 -0.46 -17.00
C LYS A 145 -7.14 -1.01 -15.58
N LYS A 146 -6.00 -0.80 -14.94
CA LYS A 146 -5.75 -1.28 -13.59
C LYS A 146 -5.95 -0.17 -12.60
N SER A 147 -6.65 -0.50 -11.53
CA SER A 147 -6.87 0.40 -10.41
C SER A 147 -6.74 -0.35 -9.09
N GLY A 148 -6.55 0.41 -8.04
CA GLY A 148 -6.58 -0.07 -6.67
C GLY A 148 -6.84 1.08 -5.72
N LYS A 149 -7.12 0.77 -4.46
CA LYS A 149 -7.43 1.79 -3.47
C LYS A 149 -6.89 1.44 -2.09
N ILE A 150 -6.69 2.48 -1.31
CA ILE A 150 -6.43 2.42 0.13
C ILE A 150 -7.48 3.24 0.87
N THR A 151 -7.61 2.96 2.14
CA THR A 151 -8.51 3.69 3.04
C THR A 151 -7.70 4.06 4.28
N VAL A 152 -7.77 5.32 4.68
CA VAL A 152 -7.05 5.86 5.82
C VAL A 152 -8.06 6.50 6.79
N ASP A 153 -7.89 6.24 8.06
CA ASP A 153 -8.63 6.93 9.13
C ASP A 153 -7.72 8.02 9.72
N PRO A 154 -7.95 9.31 9.41
CA PRO A 154 -7.14 10.41 9.90
C PRO A 154 -7.09 10.50 11.42
N SER A 155 -8.14 10.08 12.13
CA SER A 155 -8.20 10.12 13.60
C SER A 155 -7.16 9.23 14.28
N THR A 156 -6.55 8.30 13.53
CA THR A 156 -5.49 7.39 14.01
C THR A 156 -4.08 7.91 13.74
N LEU A 157 -3.96 9.02 13.01
CA LEU A 157 -2.70 9.64 12.65
C LEU A 157 -2.26 10.65 13.72
N SER A 158 -0.99 10.84 13.87
CA SER A 158 -0.37 11.77 14.84
C SER A 158 0.60 12.69 14.12
#